data_0378824e61461e03922df94c98290fd2
#
_entry.id   0378824e61461e03922df94c98290fd2
#
_cell.length_a   1.000
_cell.length_b   1.000
_cell.length_c   1.000
_cell.angle_alpha   90.00
_cell.angle_beta   90.00
_cell.angle_gamma   90.00
#
_symmetry.space_group_name_H-M   'P 1'
#
loop_
_entity.id
_entity.type
_entity.pdbx_description
1 polymer ?
#
loop_
_entity_poly.entity_id
_entity_poly.type
_entity_poly.pdbx_seq_one_letter_code
_entity_poly.pdbx_strand_id
1 'polypeptide(L)'
;MRVEQQNHRLIIHDGRSECWIDPWGKDSLRVRMSAEPGMDDHDWALTEPVEATNVVIRSEVIDTTDPWYKGEEWAKYHQTGTEWTLTNGKITAKISTEGWITFLNQRGEVLTAEYWRNRDRINRYCVPLRVPARELKPIPGGTDFSLTARFEAYDDEMIFGMGQYQDRHLNKKGSVLELAHRNSQSSVPFFVSSRGYGFLWNNPAIGTAAFGTNVTEWSAKSTKKLDYFITAGDTPADIEANYTAATGRTPMMPEYGMGYWQCKLRYRTQEELLSVAREMKRRGLPLDAIVVDFFHWTRQGDFRFEPRDWPNPQAMVDELKAMGVETVVSV
;
A
#
# COMPACT_ATOMS: atom_id res chain seq x y z
N MET A 1 -13.36 -16.77 18.18
CA MET A 1 -12.07 -16.35 17.61
C MET A 1 -10.93 -17.05 18.33
N ARG A 2 -9.85 -17.42 17.64
CA ARG A 2 -8.66 -18.07 18.20
C ARG A 2 -7.42 -17.43 17.58
N VAL A 3 -6.39 -17.18 18.39
CA VAL A 3 -5.07 -16.77 17.90
C VAL A 3 -4.10 -17.91 18.06
N GLU A 4 -3.28 -18.14 17.04
CA GLU A 4 -2.30 -19.22 17.00
C GLU A 4 -0.93 -18.65 16.60
N GLN A 5 0.12 -19.11 17.24
CA GLN A 5 1.48 -18.82 16.84
C GLN A 5 2.00 -19.95 15.92
N GLN A 6 2.50 -19.57 14.75
CA GLN A 6 3.16 -20.46 13.82
C GLN A 6 4.53 -19.88 13.45
N ASN A 7 5.61 -20.47 13.95
CA ASN A 7 6.96 -19.92 13.84
C ASN A 7 7.04 -18.46 14.36
N HIS A 8 7.34 -17.51 13.48
CA HIS A 8 7.40 -16.06 13.79
C HIS A 8 6.12 -15.31 13.40
N ARG A 9 5.04 -16.00 13.06
CA ARG A 9 3.75 -15.46 12.64
C ARG A 9 2.71 -15.63 13.73
N LEU A 10 1.79 -14.66 13.81
CA LEU A 10 0.50 -14.83 14.50
C LEU A 10 -0.62 -14.99 13.47
N ILE A 11 -1.51 -15.92 13.71
CA ILE A 11 -2.69 -16.20 12.87
C ILE A 11 -3.93 -16.01 13.72
N ILE A 12 -4.81 -15.12 13.30
CA ILE A 12 -6.13 -14.91 13.92
C ILE A 12 -7.15 -15.67 13.08
N HIS A 13 -7.82 -16.64 13.68
CA HIS A 13 -8.92 -17.39 13.08
C HIS A 13 -10.26 -16.83 13.54
N ASP A 14 -11.12 -16.44 12.61
CA ASP A 14 -12.50 -16.03 12.88
C ASP A 14 -13.46 -16.71 11.90
N GLY A 15 -14.12 -17.75 12.35
CA GLY A 15 -14.90 -18.63 11.48
C GLY A 15 -14.01 -19.33 10.46
N ARG A 16 -14.23 -19.04 9.18
CA ARG A 16 -13.41 -19.56 8.06
C ARG A 16 -12.29 -18.61 7.65
N SER A 17 -12.35 -17.36 8.08
CA SER A 17 -11.33 -16.37 7.73
C SER A 17 -10.06 -16.54 8.55
N GLU A 18 -8.94 -16.20 7.91
CA GLU A 18 -7.61 -16.19 8.53
C GLU A 18 -6.96 -14.84 8.31
N CYS A 19 -6.44 -14.25 9.41
CA CYS A 19 -5.64 -13.04 9.34
C CYS A 19 -4.24 -13.34 9.86
N TRP A 20 -3.23 -13.15 9.01
CA TRP A 20 -1.84 -13.42 9.28
C TRP A 20 -1.09 -12.13 9.58
N ILE A 21 -0.29 -12.13 10.63
CA ILE A 21 0.61 -11.02 10.99
C ILE A 21 2.02 -11.57 10.96
N ASP A 22 2.79 -11.12 9.97
CA ASP A 22 4.16 -11.53 9.71
C ASP A 22 5.15 -10.41 10.04
N PRO A 23 6.29 -10.69 10.67
CA PRO A 23 7.42 -9.77 10.65
C PRO A 23 7.94 -9.66 9.21
N TRP A 24 8.27 -8.45 8.74
CA TRP A 24 8.64 -8.21 7.34
C TRP A 24 9.81 -7.22 7.24
N GLY A 25 11.02 -7.74 7.28
CA GLY A 25 12.22 -6.91 7.31
C GLY A 25 12.41 -6.20 8.67
N LYS A 26 13.09 -5.07 8.64
CA LYS A 26 13.43 -4.30 9.85
C LYS A 26 12.24 -3.43 10.27
N ASP A 27 11.94 -3.43 11.57
CA ASP A 27 10.96 -2.52 12.19
C ASP A 27 9.57 -2.50 11.49
N SER A 28 9.18 -3.64 10.88
CA SER A 28 8.02 -3.67 9.99
C SER A 28 7.21 -4.96 10.13
N LEU A 29 5.94 -4.89 9.81
CA LEU A 29 4.99 -6.00 9.83
C LEU A 29 4.19 -6.01 8.53
N ARG A 30 3.78 -7.20 8.09
CA ARG A 30 2.81 -7.42 7.02
C ARG A 30 1.57 -8.07 7.58
N VAL A 31 0.41 -7.55 7.25
CA VAL A 31 -0.88 -8.11 7.65
C VAL A 31 -1.65 -8.52 6.41
N ARG A 32 -2.07 -9.78 6.38
CA ARG A 32 -2.88 -10.36 5.29
C ARG A 32 -4.11 -11.02 5.87
N MET A 33 -5.23 -10.94 5.16
CA MET A 33 -6.45 -11.65 5.55
C MET A 33 -7.14 -12.21 4.33
N SER A 34 -7.53 -13.49 4.41
CA SER A 34 -8.42 -14.16 3.46
C SER A 34 -9.76 -14.49 4.12
N ALA A 35 -10.83 -14.52 3.31
CA ALA A 35 -12.16 -14.91 3.78
C ALA A 35 -12.29 -16.43 3.98
N GLU A 36 -11.40 -17.20 3.36
CA GLU A 36 -11.38 -18.65 3.36
C GLU A 36 -9.97 -19.14 3.72
N PRO A 37 -9.80 -20.34 4.27
CA PRO A 37 -8.48 -20.93 4.48
C PRO A 37 -7.68 -21.06 3.18
N GLY A 38 -6.38 -20.85 3.25
CA GLY A 38 -5.50 -20.88 2.09
C GLY A 38 -5.18 -19.47 1.59
N MET A 39 -4.22 -18.83 2.26
CA MET A 39 -3.73 -17.51 1.88
C MET A 39 -3.06 -17.55 0.51
N ASP A 40 -3.49 -16.67 -0.38
CA ASP A 40 -2.79 -16.42 -1.64
C ASP A 40 -1.44 -15.71 -1.36
N ASP A 41 -0.34 -16.36 -1.73
CA ASP A 41 1.02 -15.86 -1.52
C ASP A 41 1.51 -14.93 -2.64
N HIS A 42 0.67 -14.63 -3.63
CA HIS A 42 1.06 -13.69 -4.69
C HIS A 42 1.33 -12.30 -4.15
N ASP A 43 2.49 -11.76 -4.48
CA ASP A 43 2.95 -10.44 -4.09
C ASP A 43 2.88 -9.45 -5.25
N TRP A 44 2.56 -8.18 -4.93
CA TRP A 44 2.46 -7.10 -5.91
C TRP A 44 3.64 -6.14 -5.85
N ALA A 45 3.81 -5.46 -4.71
CA ALA A 45 4.85 -4.46 -4.52
C ALA A 45 5.93 -4.91 -3.54
N LEU A 46 5.64 -5.88 -2.67
CA LEU A 46 6.59 -6.35 -1.69
C LEU A 46 7.51 -7.40 -2.30
N THR A 47 8.80 -7.27 -2.04
CA THR A 47 9.81 -8.28 -2.35
C THR A 47 9.80 -9.38 -1.29
N GLU A 48 10.56 -10.47 -1.51
CA GLU A 48 10.74 -11.51 -0.51
C GLU A 48 11.16 -10.90 0.85
N PRO A 49 10.67 -11.45 1.96
CA PRO A 49 10.96 -10.89 3.27
C PRO A 49 12.45 -10.95 3.55
N VAL A 50 13.02 -9.80 3.83
CA VAL A 50 14.34 -9.73 4.47
C VAL A 50 14.17 -10.30 5.88
N GLU A 51 15.06 -11.20 6.32
CA GLU A 51 14.99 -11.82 7.63
C GLU A 51 14.82 -10.77 8.75
N ALA A 52 13.75 -10.94 9.52
CA ALA A 52 13.52 -10.15 10.72
C ALA A 52 14.40 -10.71 11.85
N THR A 53 15.22 -9.87 12.43
CA THR A 53 16.26 -10.31 13.38
C THR A 53 15.86 -10.20 14.85
N ASN A 54 14.81 -9.43 15.17
CA ASN A 54 14.41 -9.11 16.54
C ASN A 54 12.92 -9.38 16.79
N VAL A 55 12.46 -10.56 16.42
CA VAL A 55 11.05 -10.95 16.59
C VAL A 55 10.80 -11.52 17.97
N VAL A 56 9.83 -10.95 18.67
CA VAL A 56 9.38 -11.44 19.99
C VAL A 56 7.87 -11.60 19.95
N ILE A 57 7.39 -12.81 20.26
CA ILE A 57 5.96 -13.10 20.42
C ILE A 57 5.69 -13.39 21.89
N ARG A 58 4.64 -12.79 22.43
CA ARG A 58 4.17 -13.03 23.80
C ARG A 58 2.66 -13.16 23.84
N SER A 59 2.17 -13.88 24.82
CA SER A 59 0.75 -13.95 25.17
C SER A 59 0.56 -13.69 26.64
N GLU A 60 -0.53 -13.02 26.98
CA GLU A 60 -0.91 -12.71 28.35
C GLU A 60 -2.39 -13.01 28.55
N VAL A 61 -2.71 -13.72 29.64
CA VAL A 61 -4.09 -13.96 30.05
C VAL A 61 -4.56 -12.77 30.86
N ILE A 62 -5.61 -12.12 30.41
CA ILE A 62 -6.21 -10.95 31.06
C ILE A 62 -7.63 -11.25 31.52
N ASP A 63 -8.06 -10.53 32.54
CA ASP A 63 -9.47 -10.54 32.98
C ASP A 63 -10.32 -9.74 31.99
N THR A 64 -11.30 -10.41 31.39
CA THR A 64 -12.28 -9.81 30.47
C THR A 64 -13.69 -9.74 31.07
N THR A 65 -13.81 -9.97 32.37
CA THR A 65 -15.07 -9.87 33.09
C THR A 65 -15.67 -8.47 32.92
N ASP A 66 -16.97 -8.43 32.62
CA ASP A 66 -17.65 -7.15 32.50
C ASP A 66 -17.56 -6.38 33.83
N PRO A 67 -17.05 -5.15 33.86
CA PRO A 67 -16.87 -4.37 35.08
C PRO A 67 -18.18 -4.04 35.82
N TRP A 68 -19.36 -4.31 35.26
CA TRP A 68 -20.63 -4.20 35.93
C TRP A 68 -20.84 -5.30 36.95
N TYR A 69 -20.22 -6.50 36.80
CA TYR A 69 -20.31 -7.59 37.77
C TYR A 69 -19.38 -7.33 38.95
N LYS A 70 -19.93 -7.40 40.15
CA LYS A 70 -19.19 -7.17 41.42
C LYS A 70 -19.53 -8.27 42.45
N GLY A 71 -18.61 -8.47 43.39
CA GLY A 71 -18.82 -9.44 44.48
C GLY A 71 -19.09 -10.86 44.01
N GLU A 72 -20.14 -11.51 44.49
CA GLU A 72 -20.50 -12.87 44.13
C GLU A 72 -20.86 -13.02 42.62
N GLU A 73 -21.42 -11.97 42.00
CA GLU A 73 -21.72 -11.98 40.58
C GLU A 73 -20.44 -11.95 39.75
N TRP A 74 -19.41 -11.21 40.16
CA TRP A 74 -18.10 -11.24 39.52
C TRP A 74 -17.52 -12.66 39.53
N ALA A 75 -17.54 -13.34 40.68
CA ALA A 75 -17.03 -14.71 40.80
C ALA A 75 -17.80 -15.71 39.91
N LYS A 76 -19.11 -15.49 39.74
CA LYS A 76 -19.99 -16.34 38.90
C LYS A 76 -19.78 -16.11 37.38
N TYR A 77 -19.50 -14.88 36.99
CA TYR A 77 -19.39 -14.49 35.57
C TYR A 77 -17.96 -14.11 35.15
N HIS A 78 -16.99 -14.49 36.01
CA HIS A 78 -15.59 -14.27 35.73
C HIS A 78 -15.17 -14.87 34.38
N GLN A 79 -14.55 -14.07 33.54
CA GLN A 79 -14.08 -14.47 32.23
C GLN A 79 -12.63 -14.00 32.02
N THR A 80 -11.87 -14.82 31.34
CA THR A 80 -10.51 -14.48 30.93
C THR A 80 -10.38 -14.58 29.41
N GLY A 81 -9.52 -13.80 28.86
CA GLY A 81 -9.14 -13.86 27.46
C GLY A 81 -7.62 -13.79 27.32
N THR A 82 -7.11 -14.10 26.15
CA THR A 82 -5.68 -14.01 25.86
C THR A 82 -5.42 -12.88 24.89
N GLU A 83 -4.59 -11.93 25.29
CA GLU A 83 -3.99 -10.95 24.40
C GLU A 83 -2.66 -11.48 23.85
N TRP A 84 -2.31 -11.08 22.63
CA TRP A 84 -1.07 -11.46 21.98
C TRP A 84 -0.33 -10.24 21.52
N THR A 85 1.01 -10.31 21.53
CA THR A 85 1.87 -9.30 20.94
C THR A 85 2.90 -9.95 20.02
N LEU A 86 3.12 -9.33 18.86
CA LEU A 86 4.23 -9.62 17.97
C LEU A 86 5.04 -8.35 17.80
N THR A 87 6.27 -8.36 18.30
CA THR A 87 7.22 -7.25 18.19
C THR A 87 8.26 -7.59 17.14
N ASN A 88 8.54 -6.67 16.24
CA ASN A 88 9.67 -6.72 15.32
C ASN A 88 10.42 -5.39 15.36
N GLY A 89 11.51 -5.34 16.09
CA GLY A 89 12.28 -4.12 16.30
C GLY A 89 11.47 -3.01 16.96
N LYS A 90 11.22 -1.92 16.22
CA LYS A 90 10.54 -0.72 16.73
C LYS A 90 8.99 -0.80 16.65
N ILE A 91 8.42 -1.84 16.07
CA ILE A 91 6.98 -1.97 15.92
C ILE A 91 6.46 -3.18 16.67
N THR A 92 5.30 -3.03 17.31
CA THR A 92 4.57 -4.12 17.97
C THR A 92 3.12 -4.14 17.49
N ALA A 93 2.65 -5.28 17.00
CA ALA A 93 1.24 -5.55 16.84
C ALA A 93 0.71 -6.16 18.14
N LYS A 94 -0.25 -5.50 18.78
CA LYS A 94 -0.99 -6.01 19.92
C LYS A 94 -2.37 -6.47 19.45
N ILE A 95 -2.70 -7.73 19.68
CA ILE A 95 -3.96 -8.36 19.29
C ILE A 95 -4.82 -8.51 20.54
N SER A 96 -5.99 -7.88 20.53
CA SER A 96 -6.95 -7.98 21.62
C SER A 96 -7.59 -9.37 21.71
N THR A 97 -8.31 -9.62 22.78
CA THR A 97 -9.09 -10.86 22.99
C THR A 97 -10.16 -11.07 21.90
N GLU A 98 -10.57 -10.01 21.22
CA GLU A 98 -11.52 -10.04 20.11
C GLU A 98 -10.87 -10.03 18.72
N GLY A 99 -9.51 -10.00 18.68
CA GLY A 99 -8.76 -10.07 17.43
C GLY A 99 -8.52 -8.74 16.71
N TRP A 100 -8.66 -7.61 17.40
CA TRP A 100 -8.33 -6.31 16.86
C TRP A 100 -6.84 -6.06 17.02
N ILE A 101 -6.27 -5.37 16.03
CA ILE A 101 -4.85 -5.09 15.97
C ILE A 101 -4.62 -3.63 16.31
N THR A 102 -3.77 -3.39 17.31
CA THR A 102 -3.22 -2.08 17.65
C THR A 102 -1.72 -2.09 17.40
N PHE A 103 -1.21 -1.14 16.64
CA PHE A 103 0.21 -1.00 16.38
C PHE A 103 0.82 0.02 17.32
N LEU A 104 1.90 -0.38 17.99
CA LEU A 104 2.62 0.41 18.98
C LEU A 104 4.06 0.63 18.51
N ASN A 105 4.63 1.78 18.90
CA ASN A 105 6.06 2.00 18.76
C ASN A 105 6.85 1.36 19.91
N GLN A 106 8.17 1.47 19.87
CA GLN A 106 9.08 0.92 20.91
C GLN A 106 8.87 1.52 22.32
N ARG A 107 8.16 2.67 22.43
CA ARG A 107 7.80 3.29 23.71
C ARG A 107 6.44 2.86 24.23
N GLY A 108 5.74 2.01 23.49
CA GLY A 108 4.37 1.59 23.80
C GLY A 108 3.29 2.61 23.42
N GLU A 109 3.65 3.67 22.66
CA GLU A 109 2.69 4.65 22.16
C GLU A 109 1.97 4.10 20.93
N VAL A 110 0.68 4.38 20.82
CA VAL A 110 -0.13 3.92 19.69
C VAL A 110 0.26 4.67 18.41
N LEU A 111 0.70 3.94 17.40
CA LEU A 111 0.93 4.44 16.05
C LEU A 111 -0.39 4.55 15.30
N THR A 112 -1.09 3.42 15.19
CA THR A 112 -2.45 3.30 14.64
C THR A 112 -3.13 2.09 15.21
N ALA A 113 -4.46 2.02 15.11
CA ALA A 113 -5.25 0.90 15.58
C ALA A 113 -6.39 0.61 14.61
N GLU A 114 -6.81 -0.63 14.52
CA GLU A 114 -8.01 -0.97 13.79
C GLU A 114 -9.23 -0.28 14.40
N TYR A 115 -10.05 0.31 13.54
CA TYR A 115 -11.28 0.99 13.94
C TYR A 115 -12.33 -0.02 14.37
N TRP A 116 -12.72 0.08 15.63
CA TRP A 116 -13.71 -0.79 16.18
C TRP A 116 -14.85 -0.04 16.84
N ARG A 117 -16.06 -0.31 16.41
CA ARG A 117 -17.28 0.21 16.99
C ARG A 117 -18.25 -0.93 17.17
N ASN A 118 -18.15 -1.57 18.32
CA ASN A 118 -19.09 -2.59 18.74
C ASN A 118 -19.66 -2.18 20.10
N ARG A 119 -20.97 -2.03 20.15
CA ARG A 119 -21.70 -1.71 21.37
C ARG A 119 -22.30 -2.93 22.06
N ASP A 120 -21.95 -4.14 21.61
CA ASP A 120 -22.43 -5.41 22.20
C ASP A 120 -22.18 -5.48 23.70
N ARG A 121 -21.08 -4.88 24.17
CA ARG A 121 -20.74 -4.80 25.60
C ARG A 121 -21.60 -3.82 26.38
N ILE A 122 -22.20 -2.83 25.70
CA ILE A 122 -23.04 -1.82 26.39
C ILE A 122 -24.47 -2.34 26.53
N ASN A 123 -25.01 -2.99 25.52
CA ASN A 123 -26.33 -3.60 25.59
C ASN A 123 -26.51 -4.64 24.48
N ARG A 124 -26.48 -5.91 24.84
CA ARG A 124 -26.62 -7.06 23.95
C ARG A 124 -27.92 -7.05 23.12
N TYR A 125 -28.94 -6.37 23.59
CA TYR A 125 -30.25 -6.30 22.96
C TYR A 125 -30.48 -5.06 22.07
N CYS A 126 -29.57 -4.10 22.10
CA CYS A 126 -29.70 -2.83 21.40
C CYS A 126 -28.51 -2.56 20.45
N VAL A 127 -27.98 -3.59 19.80
CA VAL A 127 -26.87 -3.44 18.87
C VAL A 127 -27.38 -3.26 17.46
N PRO A 128 -27.47 -2.02 16.98
CA PRO A 128 -27.96 -1.81 15.63
C PRO A 128 -26.92 -2.10 14.56
N LEU A 129 -25.64 -1.95 14.84
CA LEU A 129 -24.59 -2.03 13.83
C LEU A 129 -23.26 -2.53 14.41
N ARG A 130 -22.73 -3.58 13.82
CA ARG A 130 -21.32 -3.94 13.89
C ARG A 130 -20.61 -3.28 12.72
N VAL A 131 -19.57 -2.49 12.99
CA VAL A 131 -18.66 -1.99 11.99
C VAL A 131 -17.35 -2.73 12.16
N PRO A 132 -17.08 -3.75 11.32
CA PRO A 132 -15.85 -4.52 11.40
C PRO A 132 -14.68 -3.68 10.91
N ALA A 133 -13.52 -3.87 11.52
CA ALA A 133 -12.29 -3.24 11.05
C ALA A 133 -11.87 -3.79 9.68
N ARG A 134 -12.07 -5.09 9.46
CA ARG A 134 -11.75 -5.80 8.23
C ARG A 134 -13.01 -6.45 7.68
N GLU A 135 -13.37 -6.11 6.46
CA GLU A 135 -14.61 -6.57 5.83
C GLU A 135 -14.37 -7.05 4.41
N LEU A 136 -14.60 -8.33 4.16
CA LEU A 136 -14.57 -8.96 2.85
C LEU A 136 -15.98 -9.40 2.48
N LYS A 137 -16.60 -8.74 1.49
CA LYS A 137 -17.94 -9.06 1.00
C LYS A 137 -17.84 -9.79 -0.34
N PRO A 138 -18.38 -11.01 -0.48
CA PRO A 138 -18.39 -11.72 -1.75
C PRO A 138 -19.03 -10.90 -2.87
N ILE A 139 -18.41 -10.90 -4.05
CA ILE A 139 -18.97 -10.29 -5.25
C ILE A 139 -19.84 -11.33 -5.96
N PRO A 140 -21.14 -11.07 -6.15
CA PRO A 140 -22.02 -12.01 -6.83
C PRO A 140 -21.53 -12.40 -8.22
N GLY A 141 -21.53 -13.70 -8.51
CA GLY A 141 -21.10 -14.23 -9.80
C GLY A 141 -19.59 -14.35 -10.01
N GLY A 142 -18.79 -14.03 -8.99
CA GLY A 142 -17.34 -14.12 -9.00
C GLY A 142 -16.77 -14.91 -7.82
N THR A 143 -15.45 -14.99 -7.76
CA THR A 143 -14.69 -15.57 -6.62
C THR A 143 -13.94 -14.51 -5.84
N ASP A 144 -14.16 -13.24 -6.16
CA ASP A 144 -13.53 -12.10 -5.53
C ASP A 144 -14.42 -11.46 -4.47
N PHE A 145 -13.81 -10.60 -3.69
CA PHE A 145 -14.45 -9.86 -2.62
C PHE A 145 -14.28 -8.35 -2.84
N SER A 146 -15.29 -7.57 -2.50
CA SER A 146 -15.07 -6.17 -2.17
C SER A 146 -14.49 -6.10 -0.75
N LEU A 147 -13.44 -5.30 -0.59
CA LEU A 147 -12.71 -5.20 0.67
C LEU A 147 -12.85 -3.80 1.24
N THR A 148 -13.03 -3.72 2.55
CA THR A 148 -12.89 -2.49 3.33
C THR A 148 -12.07 -2.75 4.58
N ALA A 149 -11.04 -1.94 4.82
CA ALA A 149 -10.26 -1.93 6.05
C ALA A 149 -10.35 -0.56 6.71
N ARG A 150 -10.57 -0.53 8.03
CA ARG A 150 -10.80 0.69 8.79
C ARG A 150 -9.84 0.79 9.95
N PHE A 151 -9.29 1.99 10.13
CA PHE A 151 -8.38 2.33 11.22
C PHE A 151 -8.90 3.56 11.95
N GLU A 152 -8.50 3.71 13.23
CA GLU A 152 -8.77 4.92 13.98
C GLU A 152 -8.13 6.13 13.30
N ALA A 153 -8.81 7.26 13.39
CA ALA A 153 -8.29 8.53 12.93
C ALA A 153 -7.99 9.41 14.14
N TYR A 154 -6.84 10.07 14.11
CA TYR A 154 -6.38 10.97 15.17
C TYR A 154 -6.35 12.39 14.64
N ASP A 155 -6.90 13.35 15.40
CA ASP A 155 -7.06 14.75 14.96
C ASP A 155 -5.73 15.44 14.73
N ASP A 156 -4.70 15.07 15.50
CA ASP A 156 -3.34 15.62 15.44
C ASP A 156 -2.45 14.96 14.39
N GLU A 157 -2.95 13.94 13.70
CA GLU A 157 -2.19 13.18 12.70
C GLU A 157 -2.13 13.93 11.36
N MET A 158 -0.94 14.07 10.82
CA MET A 158 -0.68 14.50 9.45
C MET A 158 -0.21 13.31 8.59
N ILE A 159 -0.69 13.23 7.36
CA ILE A 159 -0.45 12.12 6.44
C ILE A 159 0.17 12.66 5.15
N PHE A 160 1.33 12.13 4.77
CA PHE A 160 2.11 12.59 3.61
C PHE A 160 2.42 11.41 2.68
N GLY A 161 2.33 11.62 1.36
CA GLY A 161 2.61 10.59 0.36
C GLY A 161 1.44 10.34 -0.56
N MET A 162 1.13 9.06 -0.81
CA MET A 162 0.08 8.56 -1.72
C MET A 162 0.38 8.73 -3.22
N GLY A 163 1.59 9.15 -3.57
CA GLY A 163 1.98 9.40 -4.96
C GLY A 163 1.62 10.80 -5.42
N GLN A 164 1.30 10.95 -6.71
CA GLN A 164 1.02 12.23 -7.33
C GLN A 164 -0.46 12.36 -7.70
N TYR A 165 -1.15 13.28 -7.03
CA TYR A 165 -2.53 13.65 -7.32
C TYR A 165 -2.61 15.14 -7.71
N GLN A 166 -3.62 15.48 -8.50
CA GLN A 166 -3.91 16.88 -8.88
C GLN A 166 -4.66 17.61 -7.76
N ASP A 167 -4.12 17.59 -6.56
CA ASP A 167 -4.62 18.33 -5.42
C ASP A 167 -3.55 19.30 -4.89
N ARG A 168 -3.94 20.24 -4.05
CA ARG A 168 -3.04 21.26 -3.48
C ARG A 168 -2.62 20.94 -2.03
N HIS A 169 -3.05 19.80 -1.51
CA HIS A 169 -2.84 19.46 -0.10
C HIS A 169 -1.66 18.51 0.05
N LEU A 170 -0.60 18.99 0.69
CA LEU A 170 0.53 18.14 1.07
C LEU A 170 0.11 17.14 2.17
N ASN A 171 -0.57 17.64 3.21
CA ASN A 171 -1.19 16.79 4.22
C ASN A 171 -2.52 16.24 3.67
N LYS A 172 -2.63 14.93 3.58
CA LYS A 172 -3.80 14.21 3.04
C LYS A 172 -4.93 14.01 4.05
N LYS A 173 -4.75 14.45 5.31
CA LYS A 173 -5.84 14.41 6.31
C LYS A 173 -7.05 15.18 5.80
N GLY A 174 -8.24 14.57 5.89
CA GLY A 174 -9.48 15.10 5.33
C GLY A 174 -9.72 14.81 3.84
N SER A 175 -8.78 14.16 3.14
CA SER A 175 -8.91 13.83 1.72
C SER A 175 -9.49 12.45 1.49
N VAL A 176 -10.17 12.28 0.36
CA VAL A 176 -10.56 10.98 -0.20
C VAL A 176 -9.87 10.84 -1.55
N LEU A 177 -8.99 9.84 -1.68
CA LEU A 177 -8.21 9.59 -2.87
C LEU A 177 -8.70 8.33 -3.56
N GLU A 178 -8.94 8.40 -4.86
CA GLU A 178 -9.19 7.20 -5.67
C GLU A 178 -7.86 6.50 -5.97
N LEU A 179 -7.77 5.23 -5.63
CA LEU A 179 -6.59 4.40 -5.93
C LEU A 179 -6.73 3.86 -7.35
N ALA A 180 -6.34 4.68 -8.31
CA ALA A 180 -6.34 4.34 -9.73
C ALA A 180 -5.33 5.24 -10.46
N HIS A 181 -4.67 4.68 -11.48
CA HIS A 181 -3.83 5.47 -12.37
C HIS A 181 -4.70 6.18 -13.41
N ARG A 182 -4.43 7.46 -13.62
CA ARG A 182 -5.09 8.30 -14.63
C ARG A 182 -4.06 9.19 -15.28
N ASN A 183 -4.41 9.80 -16.40
CA ASN A 183 -3.59 10.86 -16.98
C ASN A 183 -3.34 11.97 -15.93
N SER A 184 -2.08 12.34 -15.78
CA SER A 184 -1.57 13.31 -14.80
C SER A 184 -1.67 12.87 -13.32
N GLN A 185 -1.98 11.60 -13.05
CA GLN A 185 -1.99 11.04 -11.70
C GLN A 185 -1.19 9.74 -11.64
N SER A 186 -0.42 9.58 -10.56
CA SER A 186 0.27 8.34 -10.23
C SER A 186 -0.07 7.96 -8.80
N SER A 187 -0.85 6.89 -8.64
CA SER A 187 -1.26 6.40 -7.34
C SER A 187 -0.18 5.48 -6.78
N VAL A 188 0.44 5.88 -5.67
CA VAL A 188 1.36 5.06 -4.89
C VAL A 188 0.76 4.93 -3.50
N PRO A 189 0.12 3.79 -3.14
CA PRO A 189 -0.69 3.69 -1.93
C PRO A 189 0.18 3.49 -0.67
N PHE A 190 1.19 4.32 -0.53
CA PHE A 190 2.08 4.42 0.62
C PHE A 190 2.05 5.84 1.18
N PHE A 191 1.98 5.93 2.50
CA PHE A 191 2.11 7.20 3.20
C PHE A 191 3.02 7.11 4.42
N VAL A 192 3.52 8.27 4.83
CA VAL A 192 4.22 8.49 6.10
C VAL A 192 3.31 9.32 7.01
N SER A 193 3.13 8.85 8.24
CA SER A 193 2.37 9.54 9.28
C SER A 193 3.28 10.32 10.20
N SER A 194 2.83 11.51 10.65
CA SER A 194 3.48 12.30 11.70
C SER A 194 3.58 11.56 13.04
N ARG A 195 2.87 10.45 13.20
CA ARG A 195 2.92 9.58 14.39
C ARG A 195 4.08 8.58 14.37
N GLY A 196 4.95 8.64 13.35
CA GLY A 196 6.16 7.82 13.27
C GLY A 196 5.96 6.43 12.65
N TYR A 197 5.04 6.31 11.71
CA TYR A 197 4.87 5.07 10.95
C TYR A 197 4.64 5.33 9.47
N GLY A 198 4.95 4.33 8.64
CA GLY A 198 4.58 4.26 7.24
C GLY A 198 3.61 3.12 7.00
N PHE A 199 2.71 3.29 6.05
CA PHE A 199 1.69 2.30 5.71
C PHE A 199 1.60 2.15 4.19
N LEU A 200 1.72 0.91 3.70
CA LEU A 200 1.52 0.55 2.31
C LEU A 200 0.28 -0.34 2.18
N TRP A 201 -0.70 0.10 1.40
CA TRP A 201 -1.79 -0.73 0.95
C TRP A 201 -1.34 -1.58 -0.24
N ASN A 202 -0.94 -2.82 0.03
CA ASN A 202 -0.39 -3.74 -0.97
C ASN A 202 -1.52 -4.44 -1.76
N ASN A 203 -2.32 -3.65 -2.45
CA ASN A 203 -3.46 -4.12 -3.24
C ASN A 203 -3.57 -3.35 -4.56
N PRO A 204 -3.51 -4.01 -5.73
CA PRO A 204 -3.54 -3.37 -7.03
C PRO A 204 -4.95 -3.04 -7.53
N ALA A 205 -5.99 -3.46 -6.81
CA ALA A 205 -7.37 -3.21 -7.23
C ALA A 205 -7.73 -1.73 -7.13
N ILE A 206 -8.57 -1.27 -8.03
CA ILE A 206 -9.19 0.04 -7.93
C ILE A 206 -9.97 0.13 -6.63
N GLY A 207 -9.76 1.19 -5.88
CA GLY A 207 -10.39 1.42 -4.60
C GLY A 207 -10.30 2.87 -4.16
N THR A 208 -10.37 3.10 -2.86
CA THR A 208 -10.24 4.43 -2.26
C THR A 208 -9.42 4.39 -0.97
N ALA A 209 -8.73 5.49 -0.68
CA ALA A 209 -8.18 5.80 0.63
C ALA A 209 -8.86 7.07 1.14
N ALA A 210 -9.58 6.97 2.25
CA ALA A 210 -10.29 8.08 2.89
C ALA A 210 -9.62 8.38 4.24
N PHE A 211 -8.97 9.53 4.35
CA PHE A 211 -8.29 9.98 5.57
C PHE A 211 -9.21 10.92 6.36
N GLY A 212 -10.34 10.38 6.82
CA GLY A 212 -11.34 11.16 7.55
C GLY A 212 -10.89 11.58 8.95
N THR A 213 -11.71 12.40 9.61
CA THR A 213 -11.49 12.79 11.01
C THR A 213 -11.96 11.73 12.01
N ASN A 214 -12.92 10.91 11.62
CA ASN A 214 -13.50 9.87 12.48
C ASN A 214 -12.92 8.48 12.22
N VAL A 215 -12.51 8.23 10.97
CA VAL A 215 -12.03 6.93 10.50
C VAL A 215 -11.09 7.14 9.32
N THR A 216 -10.03 6.35 9.27
CA THR A 216 -9.24 6.14 8.06
C THR A 216 -9.71 4.85 7.42
N GLU A 217 -10.20 4.94 6.17
CA GLU A 217 -10.78 3.79 5.48
C GLU A 217 -10.06 3.53 4.16
N TRP A 218 -9.75 2.26 3.93
CA TRP A 218 -9.21 1.75 2.67
C TRP A 218 -10.20 0.80 2.04
N SER A 219 -10.37 0.89 0.74
CA SER A 219 -11.24 -0.05 0.02
C SER A 219 -10.57 -0.58 -1.25
N ALA A 220 -11.00 -1.79 -1.65
CA ALA A 220 -10.70 -2.38 -2.94
C ALA A 220 -11.99 -2.96 -3.53
N LYS A 221 -12.25 -2.66 -4.81
CA LYS A 221 -13.51 -3.07 -5.46
C LYS A 221 -13.57 -4.57 -5.73
N SER A 222 -12.43 -5.21 -6.04
CA SER A 222 -12.35 -6.63 -6.36
C SER A 222 -10.97 -7.16 -6.01
N THR A 223 -10.90 -8.06 -5.04
CA THR A 223 -9.65 -8.65 -4.56
C THR A 223 -9.88 -10.01 -3.90
N LYS A 224 -8.83 -10.81 -3.76
CA LYS A 224 -8.85 -12.10 -3.05
C LYS A 224 -8.59 -11.94 -1.55
N LYS A 225 -7.81 -10.92 -1.18
CA LYS A 225 -7.28 -10.76 0.19
C LYS A 225 -7.12 -9.31 0.59
N LEU A 226 -7.11 -9.06 1.89
CA LEU A 226 -6.49 -7.88 2.50
C LEU A 226 -4.99 -8.11 2.52
N ASP A 227 -4.21 -7.10 2.18
CA ASP A 227 -2.76 -7.11 2.29
C ASP A 227 -2.25 -5.69 2.53
N TYR A 228 -1.54 -5.48 3.62
CA TYR A 228 -0.86 -4.22 3.89
C TYR A 228 0.44 -4.43 4.66
N PHE A 229 1.36 -3.51 4.45
CA PHE A 229 2.63 -3.43 5.16
C PHE A 229 2.62 -2.17 6.03
N ILE A 230 3.15 -2.29 7.24
CA ILE A 230 3.29 -1.19 8.19
C ILE A 230 4.69 -1.22 8.80
N THR A 231 5.33 -0.06 8.90
CA THR A 231 6.67 0.11 9.45
C THR A 231 6.72 1.25 10.44
N ALA A 232 7.57 1.15 11.46
CA ALA A 232 7.83 2.22 12.41
C ALA A 232 9.24 2.81 12.20
N GLY A 233 9.40 4.10 12.50
CA GLY A 233 10.68 4.80 12.45
C GLY A 233 10.70 6.02 13.36
N ASP A 234 11.88 6.40 13.83
CA ASP A 234 12.04 7.62 14.63
C ASP A 234 12.02 8.88 13.76
N THR A 235 12.36 8.70 12.48
CA THR A 235 12.36 9.77 11.46
C THR A 235 11.65 9.31 10.19
N PRO A 236 11.16 10.23 9.35
CA PRO A 236 10.65 9.87 8.02
C PRO A 236 11.68 9.10 7.18
N ALA A 237 12.97 9.42 7.31
CA ALA A 237 14.03 8.71 6.60
C ALA A 237 14.16 7.24 7.01
N ASP A 238 13.96 6.90 8.27
CA ASP A 238 13.93 5.51 8.73
C ASP A 238 12.77 4.75 8.10
N ILE A 239 11.59 5.38 8.06
CA ILE A 239 10.37 4.82 7.47
C ILE A 239 10.56 4.56 5.98
N GLU A 240 11.08 5.53 5.24
CA GLU A 240 11.39 5.41 3.81
C GLU A 240 12.45 4.32 3.54
N ALA A 241 13.48 4.24 4.39
CA ALA A 241 14.50 3.20 4.27
C ALA A 241 13.91 1.79 4.45
N ASN A 242 13.00 1.60 5.41
CA ASN A 242 12.32 0.33 5.63
C ASN A 242 11.37 0.00 4.47
N TYR A 243 10.60 1.00 3.98
CA TYR A 243 9.72 0.85 2.84
C TYR A 243 10.48 0.45 1.58
N THR A 244 11.57 1.15 1.25
CA THR A 244 12.37 0.84 0.05
C THR A 244 13.13 -0.48 0.18
N ALA A 245 13.46 -0.92 1.40
CA ALA A 245 14.02 -2.26 1.61
C ALA A 245 12.99 -3.37 1.32
N ALA A 246 11.70 -3.10 1.57
CA ALA A 246 10.62 -4.05 1.34
C ALA A 246 10.08 -4.04 -0.09
N THR A 247 10.21 -2.94 -0.82
CA THR A 247 9.62 -2.76 -2.17
C THR A 247 10.64 -2.63 -3.30
N GLY A 248 11.91 -2.56 -2.95
CA GLY A 248 13.00 -2.29 -3.88
C GLY A 248 13.47 -0.83 -3.83
N ARG A 249 14.77 -0.64 -3.99
CA ARG A 249 15.40 0.68 -4.00
C ARG A 249 15.39 1.25 -5.40
N THR A 250 15.11 2.55 -5.50
CA THR A 250 15.22 3.29 -6.76
C THR A 250 16.66 3.25 -7.26
N PRO A 251 16.90 2.84 -8.53
CA PRO A 251 18.22 2.90 -9.13
C PRO A 251 18.68 4.35 -9.31
N MET A 252 19.99 4.53 -9.46
CA MET A 252 20.54 5.83 -9.80
C MET A 252 19.97 6.29 -11.14
N MET A 253 19.51 7.55 -11.22
CA MET A 253 19.03 8.14 -12.45
C MET A 253 20.17 8.19 -13.50
N PRO A 254 19.96 7.70 -14.73
CA PRO A 254 20.94 7.81 -15.79
C PRO A 254 21.15 9.29 -16.20
N GLU A 255 22.35 9.62 -16.68
CA GLU A 255 22.71 11.00 -17.02
C GLU A 255 21.75 11.65 -18.03
N TYR A 256 21.32 10.91 -19.05
CA TYR A 256 20.36 11.42 -20.04
C TYR A 256 19.01 11.81 -19.42
N GLY A 257 18.65 11.22 -18.28
CA GLY A 257 17.44 11.56 -17.54
C GLY A 257 17.45 12.99 -17.00
N MET A 258 18.62 13.57 -16.76
CA MET A 258 18.82 14.93 -16.29
C MET A 258 19.12 15.92 -17.43
N GLY A 259 19.23 15.45 -18.65
CA GLY A 259 19.54 16.26 -19.83
C GLY A 259 18.31 16.86 -20.51
N TYR A 260 18.49 17.34 -21.72
CA TYR A 260 17.41 17.95 -22.50
C TYR A 260 16.61 16.90 -23.26
N TRP A 261 15.32 16.86 -23.03
CA TRP A 261 14.36 15.99 -23.70
C TRP A 261 13.54 16.78 -24.71
N GLN A 262 13.64 16.42 -25.96
CA GLN A 262 12.86 17.06 -27.03
C GLN A 262 11.55 16.28 -27.23
N CYS A 263 10.44 16.95 -27.03
CA CYS A 263 9.11 16.45 -27.36
C CYS A 263 8.38 17.52 -28.20
N LYS A 264 7.65 17.05 -29.18
CA LYS A 264 6.61 17.81 -29.86
C LYS A 264 5.35 17.01 -29.65
N LEU A 265 4.28 17.58 -29.16
CA LEU A 265 3.04 16.87 -28.75
C LEU A 265 2.85 15.55 -29.54
N ARG A 266 3.24 15.54 -30.84
CA ARG A 266 3.69 14.32 -31.53
C ARG A 266 4.48 14.61 -32.81
N TYR A 267 5.46 13.79 -33.11
CA TYR A 267 6.02 13.58 -34.42
C TYR A 267 5.13 12.59 -35.16
N ARG A 268 4.81 12.87 -36.42
CA ARG A 268 3.87 12.05 -37.19
C ARG A 268 4.53 10.86 -37.86
N THR A 269 5.82 11.02 -38.22
CA THR A 269 6.59 10.00 -38.93
C THR A 269 7.98 9.83 -38.34
N GLN A 270 8.60 8.71 -38.61
CA GLN A 270 9.98 8.40 -38.26
C GLN A 270 10.93 9.44 -38.83
N GLU A 271 10.77 9.86 -40.10
CA GLU A 271 11.65 10.84 -40.75
C GLU A 271 11.48 12.24 -40.15
N GLU A 272 10.27 12.64 -39.78
CA GLU A 272 10.05 13.92 -39.09
C GLU A 272 10.86 13.97 -37.79
N LEU A 273 10.79 12.89 -36.97
CA LEU A 273 11.52 12.79 -35.70
C LEU A 273 13.05 12.83 -35.94
N LEU A 274 13.55 12.02 -36.86
CA LEU A 274 14.97 11.94 -37.17
C LEU A 274 15.50 13.28 -37.69
N SER A 275 14.72 13.97 -38.54
CA SER A 275 15.11 15.27 -39.08
C SER A 275 15.34 16.32 -37.98
N VAL A 276 14.52 16.30 -36.94
CA VAL A 276 14.68 17.20 -35.77
C VAL A 276 15.95 16.86 -34.99
N ALA A 277 16.20 15.58 -34.72
CA ALA A 277 17.39 15.15 -33.97
C ALA A 277 18.67 15.51 -34.74
N ARG A 278 18.71 15.20 -36.04
CA ARG A 278 19.84 15.54 -36.91
C ARG A 278 20.10 17.05 -36.94
N GLU A 279 19.05 17.86 -37.06
CA GLU A 279 19.18 19.33 -37.11
C GLU A 279 19.66 19.90 -35.76
N MET A 280 19.19 19.40 -34.64
CA MET A 280 19.69 19.81 -33.32
C MET A 280 21.17 19.50 -33.17
N LYS A 281 21.60 18.29 -33.52
CA LYS A 281 23.03 17.91 -33.50
C LYS A 281 23.87 18.75 -34.46
N ARG A 282 23.38 19.02 -35.69
CA ARG A 282 24.05 19.89 -36.66
C ARG A 282 24.28 21.31 -36.13
N ARG A 283 23.34 21.82 -35.31
CA ARG A 283 23.48 23.15 -34.68
C ARG A 283 24.30 23.13 -33.39
N GLY A 284 24.77 21.98 -32.94
CA GLY A 284 25.47 21.84 -31.67
C GLY A 284 24.57 22.07 -30.44
N LEU A 285 23.24 21.88 -30.58
CA LEU A 285 22.32 22.02 -29.48
C LEU A 285 22.32 20.72 -28.63
N PRO A 286 22.21 20.83 -27.31
CA PRO A 286 22.10 19.67 -26.47
C PRO A 286 20.80 18.92 -26.77
N LEU A 287 20.90 17.59 -26.83
CA LEU A 287 19.76 16.69 -26.99
C LEU A 287 20.16 15.34 -26.39
N ASP A 288 19.54 14.97 -25.30
CA ASP A 288 19.82 13.73 -24.54
C ASP A 288 18.76 12.68 -24.79
N ALA A 289 17.51 13.09 -24.94
CA ALA A 289 16.43 12.20 -25.31
C ALA A 289 15.43 12.85 -26.27
N ILE A 290 14.80 12.03 -27.12
CA ILE A 290 13.68 12.45 -27.97
C ILE A 290 12.49 11.54 -27.78
N VAL A 291 11.29 12.13 -27.72
CA VAL A 291 10.06 11.42 -27.38
C VAL A 291 9.26 11.11 -28.63
N VAL A 292 8.95 9.82 -28.81
CA VAL A 292 7.89 9.35 -29.70
C VAL A 292 6.60 9.37 -28.88
N ASP A 293 5.79 10.41 -29.09
CA ASP A 293 4.56 10.60 -28.33
C ASP A 293 3.39 9.83 -28.96
N PHE A 294 2.20 10.00 -28.44
CA PHE A 294 1.00 9.24 -28.78
C PHE A 294 0.67 9.20 -30.29
N PHE A 295 -0.17 8.23 -30.69
CA PHE A 295 -0.57 7.93 -32.07
C PHE A 295 0.55 7.44 -33.02
N HIS A 296 1.66 6.90 -32.51
CA HIS A 296 2.58 6.11 -33.30
C HIS A 296 2.10 4.66 -33.52
N TRP A 297 1.10 4.25 -32.77
CA TRP A 297 0.47 2.92 -32.80
C TRP A 297 -0.72 2.85 -33.77
N THR A 298 -1.08 1.64 -34.20
CA THR A 298 -2.29 1.39 -34.99
C THR A 298 -3.55 1.52 -34.14
N ARG A 299 -3.48 1.16 -32.85
CA ARG A 299 -4.56 1.28 -31.85
C ARG A 299 -3.97 1.67 -30.51
N GLN A 300 -4.70 2.46 -29.72
CA GLN A 300 -4.30 2.83 -28.38
C GLN A 300 -4.07 1.58 -27.51
N GLY A 301 -2.98 1.55 -26.76
CA GLY A 301 -2.55 0.42 -25.94
C GLY A 301 -1.90 -0.73 -26.73
N ASP A 302 -1.66 -0.55 -28.03
CA ASP A 302 -0.93 -1.51 -28.85
C ASP A 302 0.56 -1.14 -28.86
N PHE A 303 1.42 -2.03 -28.35
CA PHE A 303 2.86 -1.84 -28.28
C PHE A 303 3.55 -2.06 -29.65
N ARG A 304 2.95 -1.53 -30.72
CA ARG A 304 3.47 -1.61 -32.09
C ARG A 304 3.48 -0.27 -32.76
N PHE A 305 4.49 -0.02 -33.57
CA PHE A 305 4.53 1.14 -34.45
C PHE A 305 3.66 0.91 -35.69
N GLU A 306 2.96 1.97 -36.17
CA GLU A 306 2.26 1.96 -37.45
C GLU A 306 3.29 1.89 -38.58
N PRO A 307 3.37 0.77 -39.35
CA PRO A 307 4.48 0.57 -40.31
C PRO A 307 4.55 1.59 -41.43
N ARG A 308 3.40 2.19 -41.80
CA ARG A 308 3.35 3.23 -42.83
C ARG A 308 4.14 4.47 -42.44
N ASP A 309 4.00 4.90 -41.19
CA ASP A 309 4.58 6.17 -40.72
C ASP A 309 5.89 5.92 -39.97
N TRP A 310 6.11 4.71 -39.48
CA TRP A 310 7.29 4.24 -38.73
C TRP A 310 7.84 2.94 -39.34
N PRO A 311 8.43 3.02 -40.58
CA PRO A 311 8.73 1.82 -41.34
C PRO A 311 9.87 0.97 -40.77
N ASN A 312 10.80 1.55 -40.02
CA ASN A 312 11.91 0.85 -39.39
C ASN A 312 12.29 1.45 -38.03
N PRO A 313 11.52 1.20 -36.97
CA PRO A 313 11.81 1.76 -35.65
C PRO A 313 13.19 1.37 -35.09
N GLN A 314 13.69 0.16 -35.42
CA GLN A 314 15.00 -0.27 -34.97
C GLN A 314 16.12 0.61 -35.58
N ALA A 315 16.09 0.84 -36.88
CA ALA A 315 17.06 1.70 -37.53
C ALA A 315 17.00 3.15 -37.00
N MET A 316 15.81 3.65 -36.68
CA MET A 316 15.62 4.95 -36.04
C MET A 316 16.32 5.00 -34.67
N VAL A 317 16.09 4.02 -33.82
CA VAL A 317 16.72 3.96 -32.49
C VAL A 317 18.25 3.82 -32.62
N ASP A 318 18.74 3.04 -33.56
CA ASP A 318 20.17 2.84 -33.77
C ASP A 318 20.84 4.16 -34.24
N GLU A 319 20.19 4.91 -35.14
CA GLU A 319 20.68 6.22 -35.58
C GLU A 319 20.69 7.26 -34.44
N LEU A 320 19.62 7.30 -33.62
CA LEU A 320 19.55 8.17 -32.46
C LEU A 320 20.65 7.85 -31.45
N LYS A 321 20.87 6.58 -31.15
CA LYS A 321 21.96 6.15 -30.28
C LYS A 321 23.33 6.51 -30.81
N ALA A 322 23.55 6.39 -32.11
CA ALA A 322 24.79 6.80 -32.73
C ALA A 322 25.05 8.32 -32.59
N MET A 323 23.99 9.11 -32.43
CA MET A 323 24.06 10.56 -32.14
C MET A 323 24.13 10.85 -30.62
N GLY A 324 24.15 9.86 -29.76
CA GLY A 324 24.08 10.01 -28.30
C GLY A 324 22.72 10.53 -27.82
N VAL A 325 21.62 10.04 -28.42
CA VAL A 325 20.24 10.42 -28.07
C VAL A 325 19.46 9.17 -27.69
N GLU A 326 18.86 9.18 -26.51
CA GLU A 326 17.96 8.13 -26.08
C GLU A 326 16.54 8.32 -26.62
N THR A 327 15.82 7.21 -26.80
CA THR A 327 14.46 7.24 -27.32
C THR A 327 13.48 6.88 -26.22
N VAL A 328 12.50 7.75 -25.99
CA VAL A 328 11.38 7.51 -25.07
C VAL A 328 10.12 7.33 -25.90
N VAL A 329 9.35 6.29 -25.60
CA VAL A 329 8.10 5.97 -26.31
C VAL A 329 6.95 6.03 -25.33
N SER A 330 5.95 6.87 -25.61
CA SER A 330 4.71 6.99 -24.86
C SER A 330 3.66 6.04 -25.45
N VAL A 331 3.06 5.16 -24.62
CA VAL A 331 2.07 4.16 -25.06
C VAL A 331 0.72 4.37 -24.41
#